data_e19c6fe5154b420b915546267377cadb
#
_entry.id   e19c6fe5154b420b915546267377cadb
#
_cell.length_a   1.000
_cell.length_b   1.000
_cell.length_c   1.000
_cell.angle_alpha   90.00
_cell.angle_beta   90.00
_cell.angle_gamma   90.00
#
_symmetry.space_group_name_H-M   'P 1'
#
loop_
_entity.id
_entity.type
_entity.pdbx_description
1 polymer ?
#
loop_
_entity_poly.entity_id
_entity_poly.type
_entity_poly.pdbx_seq_one_letter_code
_entity_poly.pdbx_strand_id
1 'polypeptide(L)'
;MEFEVIYRYDDAGYLIGATHHQVREGVGLPPKATKVALPEGADIETNFYKWTGETWQAEKKPTSAEELVGIVVSHKSQTPHDQEMRALVQKYGTTEGYRIKRGDELEWIVEKIPQEELDAQAIDAELADFDRQVASLKDRMATAMMMDDTETATELKEQFKTLTGV
;
A
#
# COMPACT_ATOMS: atom_id res chain seq x y z
N MET A 1 -35.98 -30.35 -7.83
CA MET A 1 -34.54 -30.10 -7.89
C MET A 1 -34.16 -29.48 -6.57
N GLU A 2 -33.19 -30.08 -5.87
CA GLU A 2 -32.73 -29.58 -4.58
C GLU A 2 -31.37 -28.86 -4.78
N PHE A 3 -31.21 -27.69 -4.15
CA PHE A 3 -29.98 -26.93 -4.19
C PHE A 3 -29.50 -26.69 -2.78
N GLU A 4 -28.19 -26.78 -2.57
CA GLU A 4 -27.53 -26.45 -1.32
C GLU A 4 -26.46 -25.39 -1.56
N VAL A 5 -26.19 -24.59 -0.53
CA VAL A 5 -25.12 -23.61 -0.56
C VAL A 5 -23.81 -24.33 -0.30
N ILE A 6 -22.84 -24.10 -1.17
CA ILE A 6 -21.47 -24.55 -0.96
C ILE A 6 -20.52 -23.37 -0.95
N TYR A 7 -19.48 -23.49 -0.16
CA TYR A 7 -18.41 -22.48 -0.05
C TYR A 7 -17.19 -22.99 -0.77
N ARG A 8 -16.65 -22.16 -1.68
CA ARG A 8 -15.47 -22.49 -2.47
C ARG A 8 -14.24 -21.79 -1.93
N TYR A 9 -13.10 -22.46 -2.03
CA TYR A 9 -11.82 -21.96 -1.59
C TYR A 9 -10.72 -22.19 -2.65
N ASP A 10 -9.65 -21.40 -2.59
CA ASP A 10 -8.49 -21.49 -3.48
C ASP A 10 -7.50 -22.58 -3.05
N ASP A 11 -6.35 -22.68 -3.74
CA ASP A 11 -5.30 -23.66 -3.44
C ASP A 11 -4.67 -23.48 -2.06
N ALA A 12 -4.66 -22.24 -1.53
CA ALA A 12 -4.18 -21.94 -0.20
C ALA A 12 -5.25 -22.12 0.90
N GLY A 13 -6.49 -22.45 0.50
CA GLY A 13 -7.63 -22.65 1.39
C GLY A 13 -8.47 -21.39 1.63
N TYR A 14 -8.14 -20.23 1.06
CA TYR A 14 -8.91 -19.00 1.30
C TYR A 14 -10.24 -18.99 0.55
N LEU A 15 -11.27 -18.48 1.23
CA LEU A 15 -12.61 -18.34 0.69
C LEU A 15 -12.60 -17.54 -0.63
N ILE A 16 -13.17 -18.15 -1.66
CA ILE A 16 -13.44 -17.47 -2.94
C ILE A 16 -14.86 -16.89 -2.93
N GLY A 17 -15.82 -17.63 -2.37
CA GLY A 17 -17.23 -17.24 -2.32
C GLY A 17 -18.16 -18.41 -2.06
N ALA A 18 -19.45 -18.11 -1.96
CA ALA A 18 -20.51 -19.10 -1.83
C ALA A 18 -21.31 -19.19 -3.13
N THR A 19 -21.76 -20.41 -3.47
CA THR A 19 -22.60 -20.66 -4.65
C THR A 19 -23.62 -21.74 -4.38
N HIS A 20 -24.67 -21.80 -5.20
CA HIS A 20 -25.64 -22.88 -5.13
C HIS A 20 -25.16 -24.08 -5.96
N HIS A 21 -25.18 -25.25 -5.37
CA HIS A 21 -24.83 -26.51 -5.99
C HIS A 21 -26.08 -27.39 -6.09
N GLN A 22 -26.34 -27.93 -7.27
CA GLN A 22 -27.47 -28.87 -7.47
C GLN A 22 -27.09 -30.22 -6.89
N VAL A 23 -27.90 -30.68 -5.94
CA VAL A 23 -27.75 -32.01 -5.37
C VAL A 23 -28.21 -33.05 -6.40
N ARG A 24 -27.31 -33.99 -6.74
CA ARG A 24 -27.57 -35.11 -7.61
C ARG A 24 -27.08 -36.39 -6.92
N GLU A 25 -27.91 -37.43 -6.96
CA GLU A 25 -27.54 -38.72 -6.39
C GLU A 25 -26.26 -39.25 -7.06
N GLY A 26 -25.30 -39.70 -6.25
CA GLY A 26 -24.00 -40.21 -6.70
C GLY A 26 -22.98 -39.14 -7.16
N VAL A 27 -23.31 -37.85 -7.12
CA VAL A 27 -22.39 -36.78 -7.45
C VAL A 27 -21.91 -36.12 -6.18
N GLY A 28 -20.60 -36.15 -5.94
CA GLY A 28 -19.93 -35.44 -4.83
C GLY A 28 -19.83 -33.92 -5.04
N LEU A 29 -19.29 -33.25 -4.04
CA LEU A 29 -18.97 -31.80 -4.15
C LEU A 29 -17.91 -31.57 -5.21
N PRO A 30 -17.95 -30.39 -5.85
CA PRO A 30 -16.84 -29.94 -6.68
C PRO A 30 -15.52 -29.88 -5.87
N PRO A 31 -14.38 -30.02 -6.53
CA PRO A 31 -13.10 -29.87 -5.85
C PRO A 31 -12.99 -28.46 -5.22
N LYS A 32 -12.32 -28.38 -4.08
CA LYS A 32 -12.15 -27.14 -3.30
C LYS A 32 -13.47 -26.47 -2.92
N ALA A 33 -14.42 -27.28 -2.49
CA ALA A 33 -15.70 -26.83 -1.97
C ALA A 33 -16.08 -27.59 -0.71
N THR A 34 -16.81 -26.93 0.18
CA THR A 34 -17.36 -27.51 1.42
C THR A 34 -18.79 -27.04 1.64
N LYS A 35 -19.57 -27.85 2.33
CA LYS A 35 -20.94 -27.49 2.81
C LYS A 35 -20.87 -26.77 4.18
N VAL A 36 -19.73 -26.78 4.83
CA VAL A 36 -19.58 -26.14 6.13
C VAL A 36 -19.72 -24.64 5.97
N ALA A 37 -20.74 -24.08 6.60
CA ALA A 37 -21.00 -22.65 6.57
C ALA A 37 -19.90 -21.86 7.29
N LEU A 38 -19.74 -20.61 6.92
CA LEU A 38 -18.92 -19.66 7.70
C LEU A 38 -19.49 -19.56 9.13
N PRO A 39 -18.64 -19.22 10.14
CA PRO A 39 -19.09 -19.00 11.50
C PRO A 39 -20.21 -17.97 11.57
N GLU A 40 -21.09 -18.12 12.56
CA GLU A 40 -22.12 -17.11 12.83
C GLU A 40 -21.50 -15.74 13.10
N GLY A 41 -22.02 -14.70 12.46
CA GLY A 41 -21.44 -13.34 12.54
C GLY A 41 -20.16 -13.15 11.72
N ALA A 42 -19.85 -14.06 10.77
CA ALA A 42 -18.70 -13.89 9.89
C ALA A 42 -18.77 -12.57 9.13
N ASP A 43 -17.68 -11.80 9.23
CA ASP A 43 -17.50 -10.52 8.55
C ASP A 43 -16.35 -10.62 7.54
N ILE A 44 -16.71 -10.71 6.26
CA ILE A 44 -15.76 -10.82 5.15
C ILE A 44 -15.10 -9.47 4.80
N GLU A 45 -15.60 -8.36 5.30
CA GLU A 45 -14.99 -7.03 5.09
C GLU A 45 -13.73 -6.88 5.94
N THR A 46 -13.75 -7.40 7.16
CA THR A 46 -12.65 -7.27 8.12
C THR A 46 -11.76 -8.49 8.25
N ASN A 47 -12.20 -9.66 7.76
CA ASN A 47 -11.47 -10.90 7.87
C ASN A 47 -11.37 -11.67 6.55
N PHE A 48 -10.26 -12.35 6.36
CA PHE A 48 -10.17 -13.49 5.47
C PHE A 48 -10.65 -14.75 6.18
N TYR A 49 -11.17 -15.70 5.44
CA TYR A 49 -11.56 -17.00 5.98
C TYR A 49 -10.79 -18.11 5.28
N LYS A 50 -10.06 -18.91 6.05
CA LYS A 50 -9.25 -20.02 5.56
C LYS A 50 -9.85 -21.35 5.96
N TRP A 51 -10.03 -22.22 4.98
CA TRP A 51 -10.51 -23.60 5.19
C TRP A 51 -9.37 -24.47 5.71
N THR A 52 -9.58 -25.11 6.85
CA THR A 52 -8.59 -25.99 7.51
C THR A 52 -8.74 -27.47 7.16
N GLY A 53 -9.77 -27.83 6.38
CA GLY A 53 -10.19 -29.20 6.13
C GLY A 53 -11.41 -29.60 6.94
N GLU A 54 -11.67 -28.93 8.06
CA GLU A 54 -12.81 -29.22 8.95
C GLU A 54 -13.64 -27.97 9.26
N THR A 55 -13.00 -26.84 9.45
CA THR A 55 -13.65 -25.58 9.85
C THR A 55 -13.06 -24.38 9.12
N TRP A 56 -13.76 -23.24 9.17
CA TRP A 56 -13.25 -21.95 8.71
C TRP A 56 -12.54 -21.23 9.84
N GLN A 57 -11.30 -20.84 9.59
CA GLN A 57 -10.51 -19.99 10.48
C GLN A 57 -10.56 -18.55 9.97
N ALA A 58 -10.94 -17.61 10.84
CA ALA A 58 -10.89 -16.17 10.54
C ALA A 58 -9.48 -15.64 10.74
N GLU A 59 -8.97 -14.91 9.76
CA GLU A 59 -7.70 -14.18 9.81
C GLU A 59 -8.00 -12.70 9.57
N LYS A 60 -7.68 -11.84 10.54
CA LYS A 60 -7.94 -10.40 10.44
C LYS A 60 -7.16 -9.81 9.25
N LYS A 61 -7.83 -9.00 8.44
CA LYS A 61 -7.19 -8.26 7.36
C LYS A 61 -6.27 -7.18 7.92
N PRO A 62 -5.07 -6.98 7.35
CA PRO A 62 -4.19 -5.88 7.73
C PRO A 62 -4.87 -4.52 7.55
N THR A 63 -4.70 -3.64 8.53
CA THR A 63 -5.27 -2.30 8.56
C THR A 63 -4.23 -1.18 8.61
N SER A 64 -2.94 -1.57 8.64
CA SER A 64 -1.81 -0.64 8.67
C SER A 64 -0.61 -1.19 7.90
N ALA A 65 0.36 -0.32 7.57
CA ALA A 65 1.62 -0.74 6.98
C ALA A 65 2.43 -1.64 7.92
N GLU A 66 2.38 -1.39 9.23
CA GLU A 66 3.09 -2.18 10.23
C GLU A 66 2.63 -3.65 10.24
N GLU A 67 1.32 -3.89 10.11
CA GLU A 67 0.76 -5.25 10.03
C GLU A 67 1.14 -5.97 8.72
N LEU A 68 1.55 -5.22 7.68
CA LEU A 68 1.99 -5.75 6.39
C LEU A 68 3.49 -6.03 6.31
N VAL A 69 4.29 -5.51 7.26
CA VAL A 69 5.75 -5.71 7.26
C VAL A 69 6.09 -7.20 7.34
N GLY A 70 6.91 -7.67 6.39
CA GLY A 70 7.33 -9.06 6.30
C GLY A 70 6.34 -10.01 5.63
N ILE A 71 5.15 -9.53 5.24
CA ILE A 71 4.21 -10.31 4.43
C ILE A 71 4.65 -10.22 2.96
N VAL A 72 4.80 -11.39 2.34
CA VAL A 72 5.15 -11.51 0.92
C VAL A 72 3.86 -11.76 0.13
N VAL A 73 3.52 -10.83 -0.76
CA VAL A 73 2.30 -10.92 -1.59
C VAL A 73 2.67 -11.21 -3.03
N SER A 74 2.18 -12.32 -3.58
CA SER A 74 2.45 -12.71 -4.96
C SER A 74 1.89 -11.69 -5.96
N HIS A 75 2.71 -11.30 -6.93
CA HIS A 75 2.25 -10.50 -8.07
C HIS A 75 1.48 -11.32 -9.11
N LYS A 76 1.85 -12.59 -9.26
CA LYS A 76 1.32 -13.47 -10.33
C LYS A 76 -0.02 -14.11 -9.99
N SER A 77 -0.28 -14.34 -8.71
CA SER A 77 -1.50 -15.01 -8.27
C SER A 77 -2.76 -14.16 -8.55
N GLN A 78 -3.80 -14.82 -9.05
CA GLN A 78 -5.09 -14.20 -9.38
C GLN A 78 -6.19 -14.61 -8.40
N THR A 79 -5.83 -15.23 -7.28
CA THR A 79 -6.82 -15.56 -6.25
C THR A 79 -7.43 -14.29 -5.66
N PRO A 80 -8.71 -14.30 -5.24
CA PRO A 80 -9.35 -13.16 -4.60
C PRO A 80 -8.58 -12.69 -3.37
N HIS A 81 -8.05 -13.62 -2.55
CA HIS A 81 -7.20 -13.31 -1.41
C HIS A 81 -5.97 -12.49 -1.80
N ASP A 82 -5.19 -12.95 -2.80
CA ASP A 82 -3.97 -12.27 -3.19
C ASP A 82 -4.23 -10.93 -3.90
N GLN A 83 -5.35 -10.83 -4.63
CA GLN A 83 -5.79 -9.56 -5.21
C GLN A 83 -6.11 -8.54 -4.12
N GLU A 84 -6.81 -8.95 -3.08
CA GLU A 84 -7.16 -8.09 -1.96
C GLU A 84 -5.92 -7.73 -1.13
N MET A 85 -5.01 -8.68 -0.89
CA MET A 85 -3.73 -8.40 -0.23
C MET A 85 -2.89 -7.39 -1.00
N ARG A 86 -2.84 -7.46 -2.34
CA ARG A 86 -2.17 -6.43 -3.15
C ARG A 86 -2.82 -5.05 -3.00
N ALA A 87 -4.16 -4.99 -2.96
CA ALA A 87 -4.87 -3.73 -2.73
C ALA A 87 -4.53 -3.14 -1.34
N LEU A 88 -4.43 -3.97 -0.30
CA LEU A 88 -4.02 -3.54 1.04
C LEU A 88 -2.57 -3.06 1.07
N VAL A 89 -1.66 -3.76 0.38
CA VAL A 89 -0.26 -3.32 0.23
C VAL A 89 -0.19 -1.97 -0.50
N GLN A 90 -0.96 -1.78 -1.57
CA GLN A 90 -1.01 -0.47 -2.25
C GLN A 90 -1.56 0.64 -1.37
N LYS A 91 -2.58 0.33 -0.57
CA LYS A 91 -3.25 1.30 0.30
C LYS A 91 -2.39 1.76 1.47
N TYR A 92 -1.68 0.84 2.10
CA TYR A 92 -0.95 1.11 3.35
C TYR A 92 0.57 1.11 3.19
N GLY A 93 1.12 0.37 2.22
CA GLY A 93 2.56 0.14 2.09
C GLY A 93 3.38 1.36 1.66
N THR A 94 2.73 2.47 1.29
CA THR A 94 3.36 3.77 0.96
C THR A 94 3.04 4.86 1.97
N THR A 95 2.51 4.51 3.15
CA THR A 95 2.34 5.46 4.24
C THR A 95 3.69 5.92 4.78
N GLU A 96 3.72 7.09 5.43
CA GLU A 96 4.95 7.68 5.97
C GLU A 96 5.77 6.66 6.77
N GLY A 97 7.05 6.56 6.46
CA GLY A 97 7.97 5.63 7.10
C GLY A 97 7.99 4.21 6.53
N TYR A 98 7.21 3.94 5.47
CA TYR A 98 7.15 2.63 4.83
C TYR A 98 7.29 2.73 3.31
N ARG A 99 7.81 1.66 2.69
CA ARG A 99 7.89 1.53 1.22
C ARG A 99 7.55 0.12 0.76
N ILE A 100 7.11 0.02 -0.50
CA ILE A 100 6.89 -1.25 -1.16
C ILE A 100 8.16 -1.61 -1.92
N LYS A 101 8.76 -2.76 -1.56
CA LYS A 101 9.88 -3.37 -2.26
C LYS A 101 9.39 -4.48 -3.17
N ARG A 102 10.04 -4.66 -4.30
CA ARG A 102 9.84 -5.81 -5.18
C ARG A 102 10.85 -6.90 -4.83
N GLY A 103 10.36 -8.11 -4.59
CA GLY A 103 11.17 -9.30 -4.46
C GLY A 103 11.66 -9.83 -5.82
N ASP A 104 12.47 -10.88 -5.80
CA ASP A 104 13.11 -11.46 -6.99
C ASP A 104 12.09 -12.03 -7.99
N GLU A 105 10.97 -12.55 -7.51
CA GLU A 105 9.86 -13.03 -8.35
C GLU A 105 8.75 -11.97 -8.54
N LEU A 106 9.07 -10.70 -8.35
CA LEU A 106 8.16 -9.55 -8.42
C LEU A 106 7.10 -9.54 -7.31
N GLU A 107 7.36 -10.21 -6.19
CA GLU A 107 6.49 -10.12 -5.02
C GLU A 107 6.45 -8.68 -4.50
N TRP A 108 5.39 -8.39 -3.77
CA TRP A 108 5.20 -7.13 -3.07
C TRP A 108 5.50 -7.35 -1.60
N ILE A 109 6.45 -6.58 -1.10
CA ILE A 109 6.92 -6.66 0.29
C ILE A 109 6.88 -5.25 0.87
N VAL A 110 6.17 -5.06 1.97
CA VAL A 110 6.22 -3.79 2.71
C VAL A 110 7.38 -3.84 3.68
N GLU A 111 8.24 -2.83 3.63
CA GLU A 111 9.34 -2.67 4.58
C GLU A 111 9.29 -1.29 5.25
N LYS A 112 9.74 -1.23 6.49
CA LYS A 112 9.94 0.02 7.20
C LYS A 112 11.21 0.69 6.69
N ILE A 113 11.13 1.98 6.39
CA ILE A 113 12.29 2.77 5.97
C ILE A 113 13.16 3.01 7.22
N PRO A 114 14.47 2.70 7.18
CA PRO A 114 15.37 2.99 8.29
C PRO A 114 15.38 4.48 8.64
N GLN A 115 15.47 4.82 9.92
CA GLN A 115 15.45 6.21 10.38
C GLN A 115 16.57 7.05 9.75
N GLU A 116 17.77 6.46 9.60
CA GLU A 116 18.90 7.11 8.94
C GLU A 116 18.59 7.54 7.49
N GLU A 117 17.83 6.71 6.77
CA GLU A 117 17.40 7.02 5.39
C GLU A 117 16.35 8.14 5.38
N LEU A 118 15.42 8.14 6.34
CA LEU A 118 14.42 9.22 6.48
C LEU A 118 15.10 10.54 6.83
N ASP A 119 16.08 10.53 7.73
CA ASP A 119 16.84 11.72 8.11
C ASP A 119 17.65 12.25 6.93
N ALA A 120 18.26 11.38 6.14
CA ALA A 120 18.97 11.78 4.91
C ALA A 120 18.02 12.39 3.88
N GLN A 121 16.84 11.79 3.67
CA GLN A 121 15.82 12.34 2.76
C GLN A 121 15.31 13.71 3.22
N ALA A 122 15.17 13.93 4.53
CA ALA A 122 14.76 15.20 5.09
C ALA A 122 15.83 16.28 4.83
N ILE A 123 17.11 15.96 5.03
CA ILE A 123 18.23 16.86 4.75
C ILE A 123 18.27 17.22 3.25
N ASP A 124 18.15 16.22 2.37
CA ASP A 124 18.13 16.43 0.92
C ASP A 124 16.95 17.32 0.49
N ALA A 125 15.78 17.16 1.10
CA ALA A 125 14.61 17.97 0.84
C ALA A 125 14.82 19.43 1.29
N GLU A 126 15.43 19.65 2.46
CA GLU A 126 15.78 20.99 2.96
C GLU A 126 16.80 21.69 2.05
N LEU A 127 17.83 20.96 1.60
CA LEU A 127 18.82 21.49 0.65
C LEU A 127 18.18 21.87 -0.69
N ALA A 128 17.31 21.02 -1.23
CA ALA A 128 16.60 21.30 -2.47
C ALA A 128 15.65 22.50 -2.34
N ASP A 129 15.05 22.71 -1.17
CA ASP A 129 14.21 23.89 -0.92
C ASP A 129 15.06 25.16 -0.80
N PHE A 130 16.17 25.09 -0.10
CA PHE A 130 17.14 26.19 -0.02
C PHE A 130 17.65 26.63 -1.40
N ASP A 131 18.05 25.66 -2.23
CA ASP A 131 18.51 25.94 -3.60
C ASP A 131 17.43 26.61 -4.45
N ARG A 132 16.16 26.16 -4.31
CA ARG A 132 15.02 26.82 -5.00
C ARG A 132 14.81 28.26 -4.54
N GLN A 133 14.92 28.53 -3.23
CA GLN A 133 14.80 29.88 -2.69
C GLN A 133 15.91 30.76 -3.18
N VAL A 134 17.15 30.31 -3.20
CA VAL A 134 18.32 31.03 -3.73
C VAL A 134 18.14 31.33 -5.21
N ALA A 135 17.73 30.37 -6.02
CA ALA A 135 17.47 30.56 -7.45
C ALA A 135 16.36 31.59 -7.69
N SER A 136 15.25 31.50 -6.96
CA SER A 136 14.15 32.47 -7.05
C SER A 136 14.58 33.91 -6.69
N LEU A 137 15.39 34.08 -5.65
CA LEU A 137 15.92 35.41 -5.28
C LEU A 137 16.86 35.98 -6.35
N LYS A 138 17.75 35.16 -6.93
CA LYS A 138 18.62 35.55 -8.03
C LYS A 138 17.85 36.02 -9.25
N ASP A 139 16.80 35.27 -9.65
CA ASP A 139 15.97 35.65 -10.81
C ASP A 139 15.21 36.96 -10.58
N ARG A 140 14.67 37.15 -9.37
CA ARG A 140 13.98 38.39 -8.99
C ARG A 140 14.94 39.58 -8.94
N MET A 141 16.15 39.38 -8.41
CA MET A 141 17.19 40.42 -8.42
C MET A 141 17.59 40.81 -9.86
N ALA A 142 17.80 39.82 -10.73
CA ALA A 142 18.12 40.08 -12.13
C ALA A 142 16.99 40.87 -12.82
N THR A 143 15.72 40.52 -12.56
CA THR A 143 14.56 41.23 -13.09
C THR A 143 14.53 42.71 -12.59
N ALA A 144 14.68 42.92 -11.28
CA ALA A 144 14.71 44.28 -10.72
C ALA A 144 15.82 45.14 -11.31
N MET A 145 17.01 44.56 -11.51
CA MET A 145 18.14 45.25 -12.16
C MET A 145 17.85 45.58 -13.63
N MET A 146 17.20 44.71 -14.37
CA MET A 146 16.81 44.97 -15.77
C MET A 146 15.74 46.06 -15.89
N MET A 147 14.92 46.25 -14.86
CA MET A 147 13.86 47.27 -14.81
C MET A 147 14.33 48.59 -14.18
N ASP A 148 15.63 48.74 -13.85
CA ASP A 148 16.21 49.90 -13.13
C ASP A 148 15.55 50.14 -11.75
N ASP A 149 14.93 49.13 -11.17
CA ASP A 149 14.33 49.19 -9.84
C ASP A 149 15.40 48.94 -8.75
N THR A 150 16.12 50.01 -8.41
CA THR A 150 17.24 49.95 -7.45
C THR A 150 16.77 49.66 -6.02
N GLU A 151 15.55 50.07 -5.65
CA GLU A 151 14.99 49.84 -4.32
C GLU A 151 14.71 48.36 -4.11
N THR A 152 13.93 47.75 -4.99
CA THR A 152 13.63 46.28 -4.95
C THR A 152 14.93 45.46 -5.08
N ALA A 153 15.87 45.84 -5.92
CA ALA A 153 17.15 45.13 -6.04
C ALA A 153 17.95 45.16 -4.74
N THR A 154 17.91 46.24 -4.00
CA THR A 154 18.62 46.38 -2.71
C THR A 154 17.96 45.50 -1.64
N GLU A 155 16.63 45.53 -1.54
CA GLU A 155 15.90 44.69 -0.60
C GLU A 155 16.14 43.18 -0.85
N LEU A 156 16.07 42.75 -2.11
CA LEU A 156 16.33 41.35 -2.49
C LEU A 156 17.78 40.95 -2.20
N LYS A 157 18.74 41.86 -2.33
CA LYS A 157 20.15 41.62 -1.97
C LYS A 157 20.32 41.38 -0.48
N GLU A 158 19.62 42.12 0.37
CA GLU A 158 19.64 41.87 1.83
C GLU A 158 18.94 40.55 2.20
N GLN A 159 17.84 40.22 1.54
CA GLN A 159 17.20 38.90 1.71
C GLN A 159 18.16 37.78 1.31
N PHE A 160 18.85 37.89 0.19
CA PHE A 160 19.83 36.92 -0.27
C PHE A 160 20.97 36.72 0.74
N LYS A 161 21.52 37.81 1.28
CA LYS A 161 22.55 37.76 2.33
C LYS A 161 22.06 37.07 3.58
N THR A 162 20.83 37.37 4.02
CA THR A 162 20.22 36.75 5.20
C THR A 162 20.07 35.26 5.01
N LEU A 163 19.64 34.85 3.80
CA LEU A 163 19.40 33.43 3.48
C LEU A 163 20.70 32.64 3.36
N THR A 164 21.72 33.21 2.72
CA THR A 164 23.00 32.52 2.40
C THR A 164 24.09 32.72 3.45
N GLY A 165 23.94 33.70 4.34
CA GLY A 165 24.95 34.03 5.36
C GLY A 165 26.21 34.73 4.80
N VAL A 166 26.16 35.25 3.58
CA VAL A 166 27.29 35.87 2.88
C VAL A 166 27.09 37.37 2.74
#